data_3cc56ce52d7b4fed07b4ea4e9c1bee2c
#
_entry.id   3cc56ce52d7b4fed07b4ea4e9c1bee2c
#
_cell.length_a   1.000
_cell.length_b   1.000
_cell.length_c   1.000
_cell.angle_alpha   90.00
_cell.angle_beta   90.00
_cell.angle_gamma   90.00
#
_symmetry.space_group_name_H-M   'P 1'
#
loop_
_entity.id
_entity.type
_entity.pdbx_description
1 polymer ?
#
loop_
_entity_poly.entity_id
_entity_poly.type
_entity_poly.pdbx_seq_one_letter_code
_entity_poly.pdbx_strand_id
1 'polypeptide(L)'
;GELGRAIDQHYGQASSIEELVRALEQRTGGAASPARDPQLVMRLVDALLADAASRGASDLHFEPEAGFLRIRHRIDGALRQVRALHRACWPELAVRLKVLAGMDIAESRSPQDGRISVAIGGRPVDFRVATQPTLHGENIVLRILDRDKGIVPLAALGLTPTQADELARILARPEGLVLVVGPTGSGKTTITRRSQHRLGKVLDR
;
A
#
# COMPACT_ATOMS: atom_id res chain seq x y z
N GLY A 1 -8.72 -26.97 -5.20
CA GLY A 1 -7.36 -26.67 -5.63
C GLY A 1 -7.00 -25.22 -5.36
N GLU A 2 -5.74 -24.82 -5.55
CA GLU A 2 -5.24 -23.44 -5.30
C GLU A 2 -5.98 -22.38 -6.09
N LEU A 3 -6.38 -22.69 -7.33
CA LEU A 3 -7.15 -21.79 -8.20
C LEU A 3 -8.52 -21.46 -7.60
N GLY A 4 -9.22 -22.45 -7.01
CA GLY A 4 -10.50 -22.22 -6.33
C GLY A 4 -10.38 -21.29 -5.14
N ARG A 5 -9.34 -21.48 -4.30
CA ARG A 5 -9.07 -20.61 -3.13
C ARG A 5 -8.70 -19.19 -3.55
N ALA A 6 -7.93 -19.02 -4.61
CA ALA A 6 -7.59 -17.70 -5.15
C ALA A 6 -8.80 -16.97 -5.71
N ILE A 7 -9.71 -17.70 -6.38
CA ILE A 7 -10.98 -17.17 -6.89
C ILE A 7 -11.89 -16.76 -5.73
N ASP A 8 -12.11 -17.63 -4.75
CA ASP A 8 -12.97 -17.34 -3.59
C ASP A 8 -12.41 -16.16 -2.75
N GLN A 9 -11.09 -16.06 -2.62
CA GLN A 9 -10.45 -14.97 -1.90
C GLN A 9 -10.55 -13.63 -2.67
N HIS A 10 -10.44 -13.64 -3.99
CA HIS A 10 -10.56 -12.42 -4.81
C HIS A 10 -12.02 -11.99 -5.00
N TYR A 11 -12.92 -12.91 -5.30
CA TYR A 11 -14.34 -12.61 -5.49
C TYR A 11 -15.05 -12.34 -4.16
N GLY A 12 -14.69 -13.05 -3.09
CA GLY A 12 -15.23 -12.81 -1.76
C GLY A 12 -14.88 -11.43 -1.21
N GLN A 13 -13.66 -10.94 -1.45
CA GLN A 13 -13.26 -9.58 -1.04
C GLN A 13 -13.92 -8.50 -1.91
N ALA A 14 -14.06 -8.73 -3.21
CA ALA A 14 -14.71 -7.78 -4.11
C ALA A 14 -16.18 -7.59 -3.78
N SER A 15 -16.93 -8.67 -3.55
CA SER A 15 -18.34 -8.61 -3.14
C SER A 15 -18.52 -7.95 -1.77
N SER A 16 -17.61 -8.21 -0.82
CA SER A 16 -17.61 -7.56 0.50
C SER A 16 -17.40 -6.04 0.40
N ILE A 17 -16.48 -5.56 -0.46
CA ILE A 17 -16.26 -4.11 -0.65
C ILE A 17 -17.48 -3.45 -1.29
N GLU A 18 -18.12 -4.08 -2.28
CA GLU A 18 -19.31 -3.55 -2.92
C GLU A 18 -20.50 -3.43 -1.95
N GLU A 19 -20.67 -4.40 -1.06
CA GLU A 19 -21.68 -4.35 -0.01
C GLU A 19 -21.40 -3.20 0.98
N LEU A 20 -20.15 -3.02 1.40
CA LEU A 20 -19.74 -1.92 2.26
C LEU A 20 -19.94 -0.55 1.60
N VAL A 21 -19.62 -0.44 0.32
CA VAL A 21 -19.85 0.79 -0.46
C VAL A 21 -21.34 1.09 -0.56
N ARG A 22 -22.16 0.12 -0.94
CA ARG A 22 -23.63 0.31 -1.00
C ARG A 22 -24.20 0.74 0.34
N ALA A 23 -23.80 0.11 1.43
CA ALA A 23 -24.24 0.47 2.77
C ALA A 23 -23.83 1.90 3.14
N LEU A 24 -22.62 2.33 2.75
CA LEU A 24 -22.14 3.69 2.98
C LEU A 24 -22.91 4.72 2.11
N GLU A 25 -23.14 4.43 0.84
CA GLU A 25 -23.85 5.31 -0.10
C GLU A 25 -25.33 5.46 0.25
N GLN A 26 -26.00 4.39 0.68
CA GLN A 26 -27.40 4.44 1.15
C GLN A 26 -27.57 5.37 2.34
N ARG A 27 -26.56 5.47 3.21
CA ARG A 27 -26.56 6.39 4.35
C ARG A 27 -26.32 7.84 3.96
N THR A 28 -25.50 8.08 2.94
CA THR A 28 -25.15 9.44 2.50
C THR A 28 -26.22 10.05 1.58
N GLY A 29 -27.05 9.24 0.95
CA GLY A 29 -28.14 9.67 0.05
C GLY A 29 -29.49 10.00 0.74
N GLY A 30 -29.65 9.71 2.02
CA GLY A 30 -30.87 9.98 2.79
C GLY A 30 -30.79 11.25 3.61
N ALA A 31 -31.79 12.14 3.49
CA ALA A 31 -31.87 13.46 4.14
C ALA A 31 -31.95 13.43 5.69
N ALA A 32 -31.90 12.27 6.31
CA ALA A 32 -31.95 12.10 7.76
C ALA A 32 -31.24 10.79 8.14
N SER A 33 -29.92 10.78 8.20
CA SER A 33 -29.23 9.66 8.81
C SER A 33 -28.71 10.07 10.19
N PRO A 34 -29.33 9.58 11.26
CA PRO A 34 -28.70 9.57 12.57
C PRO A 34 -27.69 8.43 12.59
N ALA A 35 -26.62 8.60 13.25
CA ALA A 35 -25.58 7.63 13.53
C ALA A 35 -24.64 7.34 12.34
N ARG A 36 -23.56 8.11 12.33
CA ARG A 36 -22.29 7.71 11.76
C ARG A 36 -21.96 6.32 12.34
N ASP A 37 -21.82 5.32 11.47
CA ASP A 37 -21.28 4.04 11.90
C ASP A 37 -19.77 4.03 11.59
N PRO A 38 -18.92 4.40 12.54
CA PRO A 38 -17.48 4.44 12.33
C PRO A 38 -16.93 3.08 11.91
N GLN A 39 -17.58 1.99 12.31
CA GLN A 39 -17.16 0.64 11.98
C GLN A 39 -17.29 0.34 10.48
N LEU A 40 -18.33 0.85 9.82
CA LEU A 40 -18.52 0.68 8.38
C LEU A 40 -17.38 1.34 7.59
N VAL A 41 -17.01 2.57 7.95
CA VAL A 41 -15.92 3.31 7.32
C VAL A 41 -14.57 2.61 7.59
N MET A 42 -14.36 2.16 8.83
CA MET A 42 -13.15 1.42 9.19
C MET A 42 -13.00 0.15 8.35
N ARG A 43 -14.04 -0.67 8.28
CA ARG A 43 -14.06 -1.91 7.48
C ARG A 43 -13.84 -1.64 6.00
N LEU A 44 -14.44 -0.56 5.46
CA LEU A 44 -14.26 -0.20 4.05
C LEU A 44 -12.82 0.22 3.76
N VAL A 45 -12.21 1.05 4.59
CA VAL A 45 -10.80 1.46 4.43
C VAL A 45 -9.89 0.24 4.53
N ASP A 46 -10.06 -0.60 5.55
CA ASP A 46 -9.25 -1.80 5.74
C ASP A 46 -9.37 -2.75 4.53
N ALA A 47 -10.58 -2.92 3.98
CA ALA A 47 -10.83 -3.74 2.80
C ALA A 47 -10.19 -3.14 1.53
N LEU A 48 -10.22 -1.82 1.35
CA LEU A 48 -9.57 -1.13 0.22
C LEU A 48 -8.05 -1.25 0.27
N LEU A 49 -7.45 -1.14 1.47
CA LEU A 49 -6.01 -1.33 1.66
C LEU A 49 -5.60 -2.78 1.36
N ALA A 50 -6.41 -3.74 1.83
CA ALA A 50 -6.18 -5.17 1.57
C ALA A 50 -6.32 -5.52 0.08
N ASP A 51 -7.34 -4.99 -0.62
CA ASP A 51 -7.55 -5.20 -2.06
C ASP A 51 -6.36 -4.65 -2.87
N ALA A 52 -5.88 -3.44 -2.56
CA ALA A 52 -4.72 -2.87 -3.24
C ALA A 52 -3.45 -3.71 -3.04
N ALA A 53 -3.19 -4.16 -1.81
CA ALA A 53 -2.03 -5.00 -1.50
C ALA A 53 -2.13 -6.39 -2.18
N SER A 54 -3.31 -7.01 -2.18
CA SER A 54 -3.55 -8.34 -2.80
C SER A 54 -3.37 -8.32 -4.31
N ARG A 55 -3.77 -7.22 -4.98
CA ARG A 55 -3.59 -7.00 -6.41
C ARG A 55 -2.15 -6.62 -6.79
N GLY A 56 -1.25 -6.50 -5.83
CA GLY A 56 0.13 -6.11 -6.07
C GLY A 56 0.28 -4.67 -6.55
N ALA A 57 -0.64 -3.80 -6.19
CA ALA A 57 -0.52 -2.38 -6.50
C ALA A 57 0.72 -1.78 -5.83
N SER A 58 1.39 -0.86 -6.51
CA SER A 58 2.47 -0.04 -5.93
C SER A 58 1.91 1.19 -5.21
N ASP A 59 0.82 1.75 -5.73
CA ASP A 59 0.19 2.94 -5.16
C ASP A 59 -1.34 2.80 -5.21
N LEU A 60 -2.01 3.36 -4.20
CA LEU A 60 -3.46 3.51 -4.09
C LEU A 60 -3.77 5.00 -4.03
N HIS A 61 -4.64 5.48 -4.90
CA HIS A 61 -5.01 6.88 -5.00
C HIS A 61 -6.49 7.07 -4.67
N PHE A 62 -6.78 8.03 -3.81
CA PHE A 62 -8.10 8.56 -3.54
C PHE A 62 -8.17 10.00 -4.06
N GLU A 63 -8.99 10.24 -5.05
CA GLU A 63 -9.08 11.51 -5.77
C GLU A 63 -10.52 12.01 -5.78
N PRO A 64 -10.86 12.98 -4.92
CA PRO A 64 -12.18 13.61 -4.96
C PRO A 64 -12.32 14.47 -6.22
N GLU A 65 -13.43 14.25 -6.92
CA GLU A 65 -13.86 15.00 -8.10
C GLU A 65 -15.13 15.81 -7.76
N ALA A 66 -15.67 16.54 -8.73
CA ALA A 66 -16.87 17.36 -8.54
C ALA A 66 -18.08 16.57 -8.00
N GLY A 67 -18.34 15.36 -8.52
CA GLY A 67 -19.51 14.56 -8.18
C GLY A 67 -19.20 13.20 -7.53
N PHE A 68 -17.97 12.74 -7.55
CA PHE A 68 -17.59 11.41 -7.08
C PHE A 68 -16.18 11.39 -6.50
N LEU A 69 -15.89 10.32 -5.75
CA LEU A 69 -14.55 9.96 -5.33
C LEU A 69 -14.01 8.90 -6.29
N ARG A 70 -12.92 9.19 -6.98
CA ARG A 70 -12.21 8.22 -7.82
C ARG A 70 -11.18 7.47 -7.00
N ILE A 71 -11.19 6.14 -7.10
CA ILE A 71 -10.16 5.27 -6.50
C ILE A 71 -9.40 4.59 -7.63
N ARG A 72 -8.07 4.77 -7.63
CA ARG A 72 -7.18 4.18 -8.63
C ARG A 72 -6.06 3.39 -7.97
N HIS A 73 -5.67 2.29 -8.60
CA HIS A 73 -4.48 1.52 -8.28
C HIS A 73 -3.43 1.70 -9.36
N ARG A 74 -2.17 1.82 -8.95
CA ARG A 74 -1.05 1.68 -9.87
C ARG A 74 -0.59 0.23 -9.84
N ILE A 75 -0.75 -0.47 -10.97
CA ILE A 75 -0.34 -1.87 -11.14
C ILE A 75 0.55 -1.92 -12.36
N ASP A 76 1.74 -2.49 -12.23
CA ASP A 76 2.76 -2.58 -13.31
C ASP A 76 3.04 -1.22 -13.98
N GLY A 77 3.13 -0.16 -13.17
CA GLY A 77 3.37 1.20 -13.64
C GLY A 77 2.14 1.93 -14.19
N ALA A 78 1.08 1.20 -14.57
CA ALA A 78 -0.14 1.76 -15.12
C ALA A 78 -1.14 2.15 -14.01
N LEU A 79 -1.68 3.37 -14.08
CA LEU A 79 -2.70 3.85 -13.16
C LEU A 79 -4.08 3.48 -13.70
N ARG A 80 -4.81 2.62 -12.99
CA ARG A 80 -6.12 2.11 -13.41
C ARG A 80 -7.19 2.51 -12.41
N GLN A 81 -8.33 2.99 -12.89
CA GLN A 81 -9.49 3.21 -12.04
C GLN A 81 -10.08 1.86 -11.64
N VAL A 82 -10.23 1.65 -10.33
CA VAL A 82 -10.80 0.42 -9.78
C VAL A 82 -12.20 0.63 -9.23
N ARG A 83 -12.49 1.84 -8.74
CA ARG A 83 -13.81 2.20 -8.17
C ARG A 83 -14.11 3.68 -8.34
N ALA A 84 -15.41 3.99 -8.29
CA ALA A 84 -15.92 5.34 -8.08
C ALA A 84 -17.01 5.25 -6.99
N LEU A 85 -16.94 6.11 -6.00
CA LEU A 85 -17.92 6.21 -4.91
C LEU A 85 -18.60 7.57 -4.97
N HIS A 86 -19.79 7.68 -4.37
CA HIS A 86 -20.43 8.98 -4.22
C HIS A 86 -19.54 9.92 -3.38
N ARG A 87 -19.41 11.18 -3.79
CA ARG A 87 -18.53 12.16 -3.14
C ARG A 87 -18.79 12.35 -1.65
N ALA A 88 -20.05 12.21 -1.22
CA ALA A 88 -20.43 12.35 0.18
C ALA A 88 -19.73 11.34 1.12
N CYS A 89 -19.19 10.24 0.60
CA CYS A 89 -18.41 9.28 1.37
C CYS A 89 -16.98 9.77 1.70
N TRP A 90 -16.48 10.75 0.94
CA TRP A 90 -15.08 11.14 1.03
C TRP A 90 -14.65 11.71 2.39
N PRO A 91 -15.39 12.63 3.02
CA PRO A 91 -14.95 13.24 4.29
C PRO A 91 -14.66 12.20 5.39
N GLU A 92 -15.51 11.17 5.50
CA GLU A 92 -15.34 10.13 6.51
C GLU A 92 -14.16 9.21 6.19
N LEU A 93 -13.95 8.87 4.92
CA LEU A 93 -12.81 8.08 4.47
C LEU A 93 -11.48 8.83 4.66
N ALA A 94 -11.45 10.13 4.32
CA ALA A 94 -10.27 10.98 4.49
C ALA A 94 -9.86 11.10 5.97
N VAL A 95 -10.82 11.35 6.86
CA VAL A 95 -10.58 11.39 8.31
C VAL A 95 -10.00 10.06 8.78
N ARG A 96 -10.57 8.93 8.38
CA ARG A 96 -10.07 7.61 8.78
C ARG A 96 -8.65 7.36 8.29
N LEU A 97 -8.34 7.70 7.04
CA LEU A 97 -7.00 7.56 6.46
C LEU A 97 -5.99 8.44 7.20
N LYS A 98 -6.34 9.69 7.51
CA LYS A 98 -5.49 10.61 8.28
C LYS A 98 -5.22 10.11 9.70
N VAL A 99 -6.26 9.63 10.39
CA VAL A 99 -6.09 9.03 11.73
C VAL A 99 -5.13 7.85 11.68
N LEU A 100 -5.31 6.94 10.73
CA LEU A 100 -4.42 5.79 10.56
C LEU A 100 -2.97 6.19 10.25
N ALA A 101 -2.80 7.29 9.51
CA ALA A 101 -1.49 7.80 9.11
C ALA A 101 -0.82 8.71 10.16
N GLY A 102 -1.50 9.01 11.29
CA GLY A 102 -1.02 9.92 12.33
C GLY A 102 -0.96 11.38 11.88
N MET A 103 -1.86 11.78 10.96
CA MET A 103 -1.94 13.13 10.41
C MET A 103 -2.96 14.00 11.16
N ASP A 104 -2.81 15.32 11.07
CA ASP A 104 -3.79 16.27 11.58
C ASP A 104 -5.06 16.24 10.73
N ILE A 105 -6.18 15.85 11.36
CA ILE A 105 -7.50 15.78 10.71
C ILE A 105 -8.16 17.17 10.51
N ALA A 106 -7.73 18.17 11.26
CA ALA A 106 -8.27 19.53 11.17
C ALA A 106 -7.63 20.34 10.03
N GLU A 107 -6.38 20.01 9.67
CA GLU A 107 -5.65 20.67 8.59
C GLU A 107 -5.97 19.99 7.23
N SER A 108 -6.55 20.75 6.31
CA SER A 108 -6.91 20.28 4.97
C SER A 108 -6.39 21.16 3.84
N ARG A 109 -5.65 22.22 4.18
CA ARG A 109 -5.14 23.22 3.22
C ARG A 109 -3.66 23.06 2.93
N SER A 110 -2.94 22.31 3.76
CA SER A 110 -1.52 22.05 3.61
C SER A 110 -1.27 20.57 3.31
N PRO A 111 -0.29 20.23 2.47
CA PRO A 111 0.14 18.84 2.28
C PRO A 111 0.64 18.25 3.58
N GLN A 112 0.35 16.97 3.79
CA GLN A 112 0.82 16.22 4.95
C GLN A 112 1.40 14.88 4.50
N ASP A 113 2.36 14.37 5.25
CA ASP A 113 2.97 13.06 5.08
C ASP A 113 2.78 12.22 6.34
N GLY A 114 2.52 10.93 6.17
CA GLY A 114 2.33 9.99 7.27
C GLY A 114 2.63 8.57 6.89
N ARG A 115 2.39 7.64 7.83
CA ARG A 115 2.62 6.21 7.63
C ARG A 115 1.50 5.40 8.25
N ILE A 116 1.10 4.33 7.56
CA ILE A 116 0.18 3.34 8.07
C ILE A 116 0.91 2.01 8.11
N SER A 117 0.83 1.29 9.23
CA SER A 117 1.34 -0.08 9.36
C SER A 117 0.19 -0.97 9.78
N VAL A 118 -0.18 -1.92 8.93
CA VAL A 118 -1.30 -2.85 9.17
C VAL A 118 -0.90 -4.28 8.82
N ALA A 119 -1.55 -5.25 9.45
CA ALA A 119 -1.41 -6.66 9.07
C ALA A 119 -2.47 -7.01 8.01
N ILE A 120 -2.04 -7.43 6.83
CA ILE A 120 -2.90 -7.90 5.75
C ILE A 120 -2.58 -9.36 5.48
N GLY A 121 -3.57 -10.24 5.66
CA GLY A 121 -3.37 -11.69 5.50
C GLY A 121 -2.27 -12.24 6.42
N GLY A 122 -2.15 -11.70 7.64
CA GLY A 122 -1.13 -12.09 8.63
C GLY A 122 0.28 -11.55 8.35
N ARG A 123 0.47 -10.74 7.31
CA ARG A 123 1.76 -10.12 6.95
C ARG A 123 1.75 -8.61 7.24
N PRO A 124 2.83 -8.04 7.78
CA PRO A 124 2.94 -6.61 7.98
C PRO A 124 3.11 -5.90 6.63
N VAL A 125 2.24 -4.94 6.36
CA VAL A 125 2.31 -4.07 5.17
C VAL A 125 2.38 -2.63 5.66
N ASP A 126 3.36 -1.90 5.16
CA ASP A 126 3.52 -0.48 5.46
C ASP A 126 3.06 0.35 4.24
N PHE A 127 2.44 1.48 4.53
CA PHE A 127 2.07 2.48 3.53
C PHE A 127 2.72 3.82 3.87
N ARG A 128 3.32 4.46 2.89
CA ARG A 128 3.61 5.89 2.96
C ARG A 128 2.42 6.64 2.42
N VAL A 129 1.90 7.57 3.19
CA VAL A 129 0.69 8.33 2.87
C VAL A 129 1.08 9.78 2.68
N ALA A 130 0.62 10.37 1.59
CA ALA A 130 0.75 11.80 1.33
C ALA A 130 -0.63 12.38 1.01
N THR A 131 -0.94 13.54 1.59
CA THR A 131 -2.15 14.30 1.25
C THR A 131 -1.76 15.53 0.45
N GLN A 132 -2.61 15.91 -0.49
CA GLN A 132 -2.45 17.14 -1.26
C GLN A 132 -3.79 17.84 -1.44
N PRO A 133 -3.93 19.11 -1.02
CA PRO A 133 -5.12 19.91 -1.27
C PRO A 133 -5.40 20.06 -2.77
N THR A 134 -6.67 19.96 -3.13
CA THR A 134 -7.16 20.18 -4.49
C THR A 134 -8.43 21.00 -4.47
N LEU A 135 -8.93 21.36 -5.66
CA LEU A 135 -10.19 22.12 -5.81
C LEU A 135 -11.40 21.38 -5.20
N HIS A 136 -11.37 20.05 -5.20
CA HIS A 136 -12.51 19.22 -4.77
C HIS A 136 -12.30 18.55 -3.41
N GLY A 137 -11.26 18.91 -2.68
CA GLY A 137 -10.87 18.32 -1.40
C GLY A 137 -9.42 17.85 -1.42
N GLU A 138 -9.01 17.04 -0.47
CA GLU A 138 -7.64 16.51 -0.42
C GLU A 138 -7.54 15.23 -1.26
N ASN A 139 -6.59 15.14 -2.16
CA ASN A 139 -6.14 13.87 -2.70
C ASN A 139 -5.31 13.15 -1.65
N ILE A 140 -5.50 11.86 -1.51
CA ILE A 140 -4.67 11.00 -0.66
C ILE A 140 -4.05 9.90 -1.50
N VAL A 141 -2.72 9.81 -1.45
CA VAL A 141 -1.96 8.77 -2.15
C VAL A 141 -1.23 7.91 -1.12
N LEU A 142 -1.42 6.60 -1.23
CA LEU A 142 -0.74 5.63 -0.39
C LEU A 142 0.21 4.79 -1.26
N ARG A 143 1.51 4.87 -0.98
CA ARG A 143 2.51 3.99 -1.57
C ARG A 143 2.68 2.74 -0.72
N ILE A 144 2.49 1.58 -1.30
CA ILE A 144 2.60 0.29 -0.63
C ILE A 144 4.06 -0.11 -0.51
N LEU A 145 4.52 -0.37 0.70
CA LEU A 145 5.86 -0.85 1.02
C LEU A 145 5.75 -2.28 1.54
N ASP A 146 5.67 -3.23 0.62
CA ASP A 146 5.67 -4.66 0.98
C ASP A 146 7.10 -5.05 1.34
N ARG A 147 7.32 -5.34 2.62
CA ARG A 147 8.65 -5.72 3.14
C ARG A 147 9.11 -7.07 2.57
N ASP A 148 8.18 -7.97 2.31
CA ASP A 148 8.49 -9.32 1.85
C ASP A 148 8.79 -9.38 0.34
N LYS A 149 8.20 -8.50 -0.46
CA LYS A 149 8.50 -8.39 -1.90
C LYS A 149 9.91 -7.86 -2.19
N GLY A 150 10.62 -7.33 -1.20
CA GLY A 150 11.95 -6.75 -1.35
C GLY A 150 13.12 -7.71 -1.13
N ILE A 151 12.88 -8.95 -0.65
CA ILE A 151 13.95 -9.92 -0.34
C ILE A 151 13.98 -11.00 -1.40
N VAL A 152 14.46 -10.64 -2.57
CA VAL A 152 14.71 -11.60 -3.67
C VAL A 152 15.93 -12.46 -3.28
N PRO A 153 15.88 -13.80 -3.40
CA PRO A 153 17.05 -14.66 -3.19
C PRO A 153 18.24 -14.23 -4.06
N LEU A 154 19.47 -14.37 -3.56
CA LEU A 154 20.67 -13.93 -4.30
C LEU A 154 20.74 -14.57 -5.70
N ALA A 155 20.34 -15.84 -5.80
CA ALA A 155 20.29 -16.59 -7.06
C ALA A 155 19.23 -16.05 -8.05
N ALA A 156 18.21 -15.33 -7.58
CA ALA A 156 17.15 -14.76 -8.41
C ALA A 156 17.41 -13.28 -8.79
N LEU A 157 18.58 -12.72 -8.42
CA LEU A 157 19.01 -11.37 -8.81
C LEU A 157 19.53 -11.26 -10.24
N GLY A 158 19.57 -12.37 -11.00
CA GLY A 158 20.13 -12.39 -12.35
C GLY A 158 21.66 -12.38 -12.40
N LEU A 159 22.34 -12.59 -11.28
CA LEU A 159 23.79 -12.74 -11.21
C LEU A 159 24.22 -14.10 -11.77
N THR A 160 25.34 -14.15 -12.45
CA THR A 160 25.96 -15.43 -12.77
C THR A 160 26.40 -16.16 -11.51
N PRO A 161 26.54 -17.49 -11.50
CA PRO A 161 27.00 -18.24 -10.32
C PRO A 161 28.33 -17.69 -9.77
N THR A 162 29.28 -17.35 -10.63
CA THR A 162 30.56 -16.75 -10.23
C THR A 162 30.40 -15.40 -9.53
N GLN A 163 29.56 -14.54 -10.07
CA GLN A 163 29.26 -13.23 -9.45
C GLN A 163 28.54 -13.37 -8.10
N ALA A 164 27.62 -14.32 -7.99
CA ALA A 164 26.92 -14.60 -6.74
C ALA A 164 27.86 -15.11 -5.66
N ASP A 165 28.81 -16.00 -6.01
CA ASP A 165 29.81 -16.53 -5.09
C ASP A 165 30.82 -15.46 -4.66
N GLU A 166 31.22 -14.59 -5.59
CA GLU A 166 32.13 -13.48 -5.29
C GLU A 166 31.46 -12.46 -4.36
N LEU A 167 30.23 -12.05 -4.63
CA LEU A 167 29.46 -11.19 -3.75
C LEU A 167 29.26 -11.83 -2.36
N ALA A 168 29.00 -13.13 -2.31
CA ALA A 168 28.86 -13.87 -1.07
C ALA A 168 30.16 -13.85 -0.25
N ARG A 169 31.32 -13.99 -0.89
CA ARG A 169 32.64 -13.92 -0.24
C ARG A 169 32.96 -12.51 0.26
N ILE A 170 32.63 -11.46 -0.52
CA ILE A 170 32.79 -10.07 -0.10
C ILE A 170 31.94 -9.78 1.13
N LEU A 171 30.68 -10.18 1.12
CA LEU A 171 29.74 -9.98 2.23
C LEU A 171 30.07 -10.80 3.49
N ALA A 172 30.93 -11.81 3.38
CA ALA A 172 31.36 -12.61 4.53
C ALA A 172 32.59 -12.02 5.25
N ARG A 173 33.18 -10.94 4.74
CA ARG A 173 34.31 -10.27 5.39
C ARG A 173 33.83 -9.55 6.66
N PRO A 174 34.63 -9.59 7.76
CA PRO A 174 34.24 -8.95 9.02
C PRO A 174 34.26 -7.42 8.96
N GLU A 175 34.96 -6.86 8.00
CA GLU A 175 35.12 -5.42 7.82
C GLU A 175 35.27 -5.04 6.34
N GLY A 176 35.02 -3.78 6.02
CA GLY A 176 35.15 -3.24 4.67
C GLY A 176 33.95 -2.38 4.25
N LEU A 177 34.06 -1.79 3.08
CA LEU A 177 33.02 -0.98 2.45
C LEU A 177 32.61 -1.60 1.12
N VAL A 178 31.32 -1.86 0.93
CA VAL A 178 30.74 -2.28 -0.34
C VAL A 178 29.88 -1.16 -0.92
N LEU A 179 30.25 -0.64 -2.07
CA LEU A 179 29.50 0.39 -2.79
C LEU A 179 28.67 -0.21 -3.90
N VAL A 180 27.34 0.02 -3.87
CA VAL A 180 26.42 -0.38 -4.95
C VAL A 180 25.98 0.89 -5.67
N VAL A 181 26.44 1.06 -6.91
CA VAL A 181 26.23 2.27 -7.72
C VAL A 181 25.43 1.95 -8.97
N GLY A 182 24.58 2.87 -9.41
CA GLY A 182 23.79 2.74 -10.65
C GLY A 182 22.64 3.74 -10.71
N PRO A 183 21.97 3.90 -11.86
CA PRO A 183 20.84 4.80 -12.04
C PRO A 183 19.60 4.35 -11.21
N THR A 184 18.57 5.19 -11.15
CA THR A 184 17.30 4.86 -10.50
C THR A 184 16.67 3.64 -11.19
N GLY A 185 16.16 2.68 -10.40
CA GLY A 185 15.54 1.45 -10.93
C GLY A 185 16.53 0.32 -11.29
N SER A 186 17.86 0.51 -11.16
CA SER A 186 18.87 -0.50 -11.52
C SER A 186 19.03 -1.66 -10.50
N GLY A 187 18.18 -1.71 -9.46
CA GLY A 187 18.22 -2.79 -8.48
C GLY A 187 19.15 -2.56 -7.27
N LYS A 188 19.74 -1.36 -7.10
CA LYS A 188 20.62 -1.03 -5.95
C LYS A 188 20.02 -1.43 -4.61
N THR A 189 18.81 -0.96 -4.34
CA THR A 189 18.10 -1.23 -3.08
C THR A 189 17.83 -2.72 -2.87
N THR A 190 17.55 -3.47 -3.93
CA THR A 190 17.30 -4.91 -3.88
C THR A 190 18.55 -5.67 -3.45
N ILE A 191 19.71 -5.36 -4.05
CA ILE A 191 21.00 -5.95 -3.68
C ILE A 191 21.39 -5.57 -2.24
N THR A 192 21.26 -4.28 -1.87
CA THR A 192 21.64 -3.80 -0.55
C THR A 192 20.79 -4.43 0.57
N ARG A 193 19.46 -4.51 0.41
CA ARG A 193 18.56 -5.15 1.39
C ARG A 193 18.91 -6.63 1.58
N ARG A 194 19.21 -7.34 0.50
CA ARG A 194 19.60 -8.76 0.60
C ARG A 194 20.92 -8.94 1.31
N SER A 195 21.89 -8.05 1.05
CA SER A 195 23.18 -8.04 1.71
C SER A 195 23.03 -7.81 3.21
N GLN A 196 22.21 -6.84 3.62
CA GLN A 196 21.92 -6.55 5.03
C GLN A 196 21.24 -7.74 5.74
N HIS A 197 20.29 -8.41 5.10
CA HIS A 197 19.62 -9.58 5.68
C HIS A 197 20.59 -10.75 5.90
N ARG A 198 21.61 -10.91 5.07
CA ARG A 198 22.64 -11.93 5.24
C ARG A 198 23.62 -11.56 6.36
N LEU A 199 24.01 -10.29 6.45
CA LEU A 199 24.86 -9.78 7.52
C LEU A 199 24.20 -9.91 8.90
N GLY A 200 22.91 -9.60 9.03
CA GLY A 200 22.16 -9.81 10.26
C GLY A 200 22.19 -11.27 10.73
N LYS A 201 22.02 -12.22 9.84
CA LYS A 201 22.11 -13.66 10.18
C LYS A 201 23.51 -14.14 10.55
N VAL A 202 24.56 -13.42 10.19
CA VAL A 202 25.95 -13.74 10.57
C VAL A 202 26.28 -13.17 11.95
N LEU A 203 25.68 -12.03 12.29
CA LEU A 203 25.89 -11.36 13.60
C LEU A 203 25.08 -12.01 14.73
N ASP A 204 24.01 -12.74 14.42
CA ASP A 204 23.16 -13.47 15.37
C ASP A 204 23.68 -14.90 15.69
N ARG A 205 24.90 -15.25 15.26
CA ARG A 205 25.61 -16.51 15.60
C ARG A 205 26.85 -16.22 16.42
#